data_88683fc5c2061edc640daac3cca0bd8a
#
_entry.id   88683fc5c2061edc640daac3cca0bd8a
#
_cell.length_a   1.000
_cell.length_b   1.000
_cell.length_c   1.000
_cell.angle_alpha   90.00
_cell.angle_beta   90.00
_cell.angle_gamma   90.00
#
_symmetry.space_group_name_H-M   'P 1'
#
loop_
_entity.id
_entity.type
_entity.pdbx_description
1 polymer ?
#
loop_
_entity_poly.entity_id
_entity_poly.type
_entity_poly.pdbx_seq_one_letter_code
_entity_poly.pdbx_strand_id
1 'polypeptide(L)'
;MRIGLIWATNAGKSTLFNRLIGQFRAIVTDIHGTTIDIISHTLEVDNLWKMTFFDSPGLGDFSDEVPFIEKIIKYSDLLLFVIDDSAWVSAKDQHILQMIRENNMQDQTFLIINKLDVKWKVNEIDLAIADYYDLWVGKVIWISAKKERNLAELEDELRTFYKEWRK
;
A
#
# COMPACT_ATOMS: atom_id res chain seq x y z
N MET A 1 -15.01 1.76 -0.23
CA MET A 1 -13.77 1.79 0.59
C MET A 1 -12.68 2.50 -0.19
N ARG A 2 -12.01 3.44 0.45
CA ARG A 2 -10.91 4.23 -0.14
C ARG A 2 -9.59 3.70 0.40
N ILE A 3 -8.69 3.34 -0.48
CA ILE A 3 -7.39 2.76 -0.14
C ILE A 3 -6.29 3.72 -0.59
N GLY A 4 -5.52 4.23 0.33
CA GLY A 4 -4.33 5.02 0.05
C GLY A 4 -3.14 4.13 -0.26
N LEU A 5 -2.51 4.32 -1.41
CA LEU A 5 -1.28 3.64 -1.78
C LEU A 5 -0.11 4.60 -1.60
N ILE A 6 0.73 4.33 -0.61
CA ILE A 6 1.84 5.20 -0.23
C ILE A 6 3.16 4.47 -0.42
N TRP A 7 4.13 5.19 -0.95
CA TRP A 7 5.47 4.70 -1.24
C TRP A 7 6.49 5.83 -1.15
N ALA A 8 7.59 5.61 -0.47
CA ALA A 8 8.65 6.62 -0.36
C ALA A 8 9.50 6.79 -1.62
N THR A 9 9.42 5.82 -2.55
CA THR A 9 10.12 5.84 -3.82
C THR A 9 9.17 5.51 -4.96
N ASN A 10 9.38 6.07 -6.15
CA ASN A 10 8.51 5.84 -7.31
C ASN A 10 8.69 4.46 -7.96
N ALA A 11 9.70 3.68 -7.54
CA ALA A 11 10.00 2.38 -8.13
C ALA A 11 9.01 1.31 -7.65
N GLY A 12 8.16 0.84 -8.54
CA GLY A 12 7.31 -0.33 -8.32
C GLY A 12 5.84 -0.09 -7.97
N LYS A 13 5.37 1.15 -7.71
CA LYS A 13 3.95 1.43 -7.44
C LYS A 13 3.03 0.91 -8.53
N SER A 14 3.31 1.28 -9.77
CA SER A 14 2.53 0.84 -10.94
C SER A 14 2.55 -0.68 -11.11
N THR A 15 3.69 -1.33 -10.81
CA THR A 15 3.79 -2.79 -10.86
C THR A 15 2.87 -3.42 -9.83
N LEU A 16 2.91 -2.95 -8.57
CA LEU A 16 2.02 -3.47 -7.52
C LEU A 16 0.55 -3.23 -7.87
N PHE A 17 0.20 -2.02 -8.28
CA PHE A 17 -1.17 -1.69 -8.64
C PHE A 17 -1.70 -2.58 -9.77
N ASN A 18 -0.92 -2.78 -10.84
CA ASN A 18 -1.29 -3.67 -11.95
C ASN A 18 -1.42 -5.13 -11.49
N ARG A 19 -0.58 -5.59 -10.56
CA ARG A 19 -0.70 -6.93 -9.97
C ARG A 19 -1.96 -7.08 -9.13
N LEU A 20 -2.33 -6.07 -8.35
CA LEU A 20 -3.58 -6.08 -7.59
C LEU A 20 -4.80 -6.14 -8.50
N ILE A 21 -4.83 -5.37 -9.60
CA ILE A 21 -5.89 -5.45 -10.60
C ILE A 21 -6.02 -6.88 -11.13
N GLY A 22 -4.91 -7.50 -11.53
CA GLY A 22 -4.89 -8.88 -12.03
C GLY A 22 -5.31 -9.90 -10.97
N GLN A 23 -4.82 -9.76 -9.73
CA GLN A 23 -5.12 -10.65 -8.63
C GLN A 23 -6.62 -10.62 -8.26
N PHE A 24 -7.20 -9.43 -8.17
CA PHE A 24 -8.63 -9.27 -7.92
C PHE A 24 -9.52 -9.59 -9.12
N ARG A 25 -8.94 -9.83 -10.30
CA ARG A 25 -9.70 -9.86 -11.57
C ARG A 25 -10.60 -8.64 -11.74
N ALA A 26 -10.08 -7.50 -11.27
CA ALA A 26 -10.84 -6.26 -11.19
C ALA A 26 -10.93 -5.57 -12.54
N ILE A 27 -12.02 -4.85 -12.73
CA ILE A 27 -12.20 -3.93 -13.85
C ILE A 27 -11.95 -2.52 -13.33
N VAL A 28 -11.08 -1.77 -13.98
CA VAL A 28 -10.91 -0.34 -13.71
C VAL A 28 -12.10 0.38 -14.34
N THR A 29 -13.00 0.88 -13.49
CA THR A 29 -14.23 1.52 -13.97
C THR A 29 -14.08 3.03 -14.10
N ASP A 30 -13.14 3.62 -13.40
CA ASP A 30 -12.99 5.07 -13.39
C ASP A 30 -11.56 5.51 -13.03
N ILE A 31 -11.04 6.52 -13.74
CA ILE A 31 -9.76 7.14 -13.45
C ILE A 31 -10.02 8.64 -13.40
N HIS A 32 -9.96 9.22 -12.21
CA HIS A 32 -10.13 10.65 -12.03
C HIS A 32 -8.89 11.28 -11.41
N GLY A 33 -8.43 12.41 -11.99
CA GLY A 33 -7.72 13.42 -11.23
C GLY A 33 -8.75 14.16 -10.38
N THR A 34 -8.62 14.11 -9.07
CA THR A 34 -9.45 14.95 -8.20
C THR A 34 -8.96 16.39 -8.27
N THR A 35 -9.80 17.37 -7.90
CA THR A 35 -9.42 18.79 -7.76
C THR A 35 -8.23 19.03 -6.80
N ILE A 36 -7.67 17.97 -6.23
CA ILE A 36 -6.59 17.98 -5.24
C ILE A 36 -5.34 17.26 -5.79
N ASP A 37 -5.23 17.05 -7.09
CA ASP A 37 -4.07 16.43 -7.77
C ASP A 37 -3.70 14.99 -7.30
N ILE A 38 -4.60 14.31 -6.58
CA ILE A 38 -4.48 12.89 -6.26
C ILE A 38 -5.08 12.08 -7.41
N ILE A 39 -4.34 11.10 -7.90
CA ILE A 39 -4.85 10.16 -8.89
C ILE A 39 -5.71 9.13 -8.18
N SER A 40 -6.95 8.95 -8.63
CA SER A 40 -7.83 7.90 -8.11
C SER A 40 -8.17 6.87 -9.18
N HIS A 41 -8.11 5.61 -8.80
CA HIS A 41 -8.52 4.49 -9.63
C HIS A 41 -9.61 3.71 -8.90
N THR A 42 -10.78 3.62 -9.50
CA THR A 42 -11.87 2.82 -8.93
C THR A 42 -11.84 1.44 -9.56
N LEU A 43 -11.73 0.42 -8.70
CA LEU A 43 -11.77 -0.98 -9.07
C LEU A 43 -13.09 -1.59 -8.63
N GLU A 44 -13.72 -2.33 -9.53
CA GLU A 44 -14.87 -3.17 -9.23
C GLU A 44 -14.43 -4.64 -9.27
N VAL A 45 -14.66 -5.35 -8.18
CA VAL A 45 -14.27 -6.75 -7.98
C VAL A 45 -15.52 -7.58 -7.81
N ASP A 46 -15.72 -8.58 -8.68
CA ASP A 46 -16.83 -9.55 -8.63
C ASP A 46 -18.23 -8.91 -8.58
N ASN A 47 -18.43 -7.72 -9.14
CA ASN A 47 -19.66 -6.92 -9.06
C ASN A 47 -20.16 -6.64 -7.62
N LEU A 48 -19.35 -6.92 -6.61
CA LEU A 48 -19.74 -6.80 -5.18
C LEU A 48 -18.89 -5.80 -4.42
N TRP A 49 -17.67 -5.55 -4.89
CA TRP A 49 -16.68 -4.80 -4.14
C TRP A 49 -16.21 -3.62 -4.97
N LYS A 50 -16.47 -2.45 -4.46
CA LYS A 50 -15.98 -1.21 -5.07
C LYS A 50 -14.92 -0.59 -4.18
N MET A 51 -13.69 -0.53 -4.68
CA MET A 51 -12.55 0.06 -3.99
C MET A 51 -11.99 1.20 -4.82
N THR A 52 -11.70 2.32 -4.19
CA THR A 52 -11.04 3.45 -4.83
C THR A 52 -9.63 3.55 -4.27
N PHE A 53 -8.65 3.39 -5.14
CA PHE A 53 -7.24 3.55 -4.79
C PHE A 53 -6.82 4.99 -5.04
N PHE A 54 -6.21 5.60 -4.05
CA PHE A 54 -5.55 6.89 -4.15
C PHE A 54 -4.05 6.71 -4.31
N ASP A 55 -3.47 7.39 -5.28
CA ASP A 55 -2.04 7.40 -5.53
C ASP A 55 -1.54 8.85 -5.66
N SER A 56 -0.30 9.09 -5.20
CA SER A 56 0.35 10.38 -5.40
C SER A 56 0.89 10.49 -6.82
N PRO A 57 0.89 11.70 -7.43
CA PRO A 57 1.64 11.90 -8.64
C PRO A 57 3.13 11.62 -8.37
N GLY A 58 3.79 10.89 -9.27
CA GLY A 58 5.23 10.62 -9.16
C GLY A 58 6.03 11.89 -9.40
N LEU A 59 6.27 12.65 -8.35
CA LEU A 59 7.10 13.83 -8.38
C LEU A 59 8.57 13.45 -8.12
N GLY A 60 9.50 14.21 -8.67
CA GLY A 60 10.93 13.87 -8.57
C GLY A 60 11.52 14.06 -7.17
N ASP A 61 10.96 14.95 -6.37
CA ASP A 61 11.42 15.25 -5.01
C ASP A 61 10.36 14.81 -3.98
N PHE A 62 10.82 14.15 -2.92
CA PHE A 62 9.96 13.70 -1.83
C PHE A 62 9.26 14.85 -1.11
N SER A 63 9.92 16.00 -0.96
CA SER A 63 9.32 17.19 -0.33
C SER A 63 8.08 17.67 -1.08
N ASP A 64 8.06 17.51 -2.39
CA ASP A 64 6.92 17.88 -3.23
C ASP A 64 5.78 16.86 -3.13
N GLU A 65 6.09 15.62 -2.75
CA GLU A 65 5.10 14.55 -2.55
C GLU A 65 4.40 14.62 -1.20
N VAL A 66 5.04 15.19 -0.16
CA VAL A 66 4.52 15.22 1.22
C VAL A 66 3.08 15.76 1.30
N PRO A 67 2.70 16.88 0.66
CA PRO A 67 1.32 17.38 0.72
C PRO A 67 0.29 16.41 0.15
N PHE A 68 0.68 15.60 -0.87
CA PHE A 68 -0.19 14.59 -1.45
C PHE A 68 -0.33 13.38 -0.52
N ILE A 69 0.78 12.95 0.09
CA ILE A 69 0.79 11.87 1.07
C ILE A 69 -0.11 12.21 2.27
N GLU A 70 -0.02 13.43 2.80
CA GLU A 70 -0.91 13.91 3.88
C GLU A 70 -2.38 13.81 3.49
N LYS A 71 -2.73 14.23 2.28
CA LYS A 71 -4.11 14.13 1.77
C LYS A 71 -4.55 12.67 1.63
N ILE A 72 -3.69 11.81 1.07
CA ILE A 72 -3.98 10.38 0.94
C ILE A 72 -4.25 9.78 2.31
N ILE A 73 -3.41 10.05 3.31
CA ILE A 73 -3.61 9.57 4.68
C ILE A 73 -4.96 10.01 5.22
N LYS A 74 -5.28 11.29 5.06
CA LYS A 74 -6.51 11.90 5.60
C LYS A 74 -7.79 11.36 4.97
N TYR A 75 -7.76 11.04 3.68
CA TYR A 75 -8.98 10.65 2.94
C TYR A 75 -9.15 9.15 2.76
N SER A 76 -8.20 8.33 3.21
CA SER A 76 -8.25 6.89 3.09
C SER A 76 -8.95 6.23 4.28
N ASP A 77 -9.60 5.11 4.02
CA ASP A 77 -10.17 4.23 5.03
C ASP A 77 -9.15 3.14 5.43
N LEU A 78 -8.23 2.83 4.52
CA LEU A 78 -7.10 1.91 4.69
C LEU A 78 -5.89 2.46 3.95
N LEU A 79 -4.71 2.28 4.54
CA LEU A 79 -3.44 2.60 3.89
C LEU A 79 -2.69 1.32 3.54
N LEU A 80 -2.16 1.25 2.32
CA LEU A 80 -1.13 0.31 1.91
C LEU A 80 0.18 1.10 1.82
N PHE A 81 0.99 0.98 2.86
CA PHE A 81 2.30 1.61 2.89
C PHE A 81 3.36 0.60 2.45
N VAL A 82 4.00 0.86 1.33
CA VAL A 82 4.94 -0.07 0.69
C VAL A 82 6.37 0.35 0.95
N ILE A 83 7.15 -0.57 1.51
CA ILE A 83 8.60 -0.45 1.72
C ILE A 83 9.31 -1.45 0.81
N ASP A 84 10.41 -1.00 0.21
CA ASP A 84 11.33 -1.86 -0.53
C ASP A 84 12.43 -2.37 0.42
N ASP A 85 12.46 -3.67 0.69
CA ASP A 85 13.46 -4.28 1.58
C ASP A 85 14.91 -4.10 1.10
N SER A 86 15.12 -3.76 -0.17
CA SER A 86 16.48 -3.57 -0.70
C SER A 86 17.28 -2.48 0.02
N ALA A 87 16.60 -1.47 0.57
CA ALA A 87 17.20 -0.30 1.21
C ALA A 87 16.91 -0.21 2.73
N TRP A 88 16.19 -1.20 3.33
CA TRP A 88 15.67 -1.10 4.69
C TRP A 88 14.76 0.13 4.86
N VAL A 89 14.37 0.45 6.08
CA VAL A 89 13.52 1.61 6.37
C VAL A 89 14.34 2.89 6.21
N SER A 90 14.06 3.64 5.16
CA SER A 90 14.73 4.92 4.87
C SER A 90 14.22 6.06 5.76
N ALA A 91 14.93 7.20 5.76
CA ALA A 91 14.45 8.40 6.44
C ALA A 91 13.09 8.90 5.90
N LYS A 92 12.83 8.69 4.59
CA LYS A 92 11.54 9.00 3.97
C LYS A 92 10.43 8.08 4.50
N ASP A 93 10.70 6.79 4.63
CA ASP A 93 9.76 5.83 5.21
C ASP A 93 9.44 6.17 6.67
N GLN A 94 10.44 6.57 7.46
CA GLN A 94 10.24 7.01 8.84
C GLN A 94 9.37 8.26 8.93
N HIS A 95 9.56 9.22 8.01
CA HIS A 95 8.73 10.42 7.94
C HIS A 95 7.27 10.03 7.63
N ILE A 96 7.04 9.15 6.66
CA ILE A 96 5.69 8.66 6.34
C ILE A 96 5.05 7.95 7.54
N LEU A 97 5.80 7.10 8.24
CA LEU A 97 5.33 6.43 9.46
C LEU A 97 4.94 7.43 10.55
N GLN A 98 5.71 8.50 10.70
CA GLN A 98 5.36 9.58 11.62
C GLN A 98 4.04 10.24 11.23
N MET A 99 3.85 10.60 9.95
CA MET A 99 2.61 11.19 9.45
C MET A 99 1.39 10.26 9.67
N ILE A 100 1.56 8.95 9.46
CA ILE A 100 0.53 7.94 9.74
C ILE A 100 0.13 7.96 11.22
N ARG A 101 1.12 8.02 12.13
CA ARG A 101 0.89 8.08 13.60
C ARG A 101 0.20 9.37 14.00
N GLU A 102 0.64 10.50 13.49
CA GLU A 102 0.04 11.82 13.79
C GLU A 102 -1.43 11.91 13.35
N ASN A 103 -1.82 11.12 12.34
CA ASN A 103 -3.21 11.02 11.88
C ASN A 103 -3.98 9.84 12.51
N ASN A 104 -3.41 9.12 13.46
CA ASN A 104 -4.01 7.96 14.14
C ASN A 104 -4.46 6.84 13.17
N MET A 105 -3.70 6.62 12.10
CA MET A 105 -4.01 5.66 11.05
C MET A 105 -3.21 4.35 11.15
N GLN A 106 -2.51 4.10 12.25
CA GLN A 106 -1.65 2.92 12.42
C GLN A 106 -2.43 1.62 12.24
N ASP A 107 -3.56 1.50 12.93
CA ASP A 107 -4.40 0.28 12.92
C ASP A 107 -5.08 0.06 11.55
N GLN A 108 -5.24 1.11 10.77
CA GLN A 108 -5.74 1.09 9.40
C GLN A 108 -4.60 1.12 8.36
N THR A 109 -3.40 0.67 8.73
CA THR A 109 -2.25 0.61 7.82
C THR A 109 -1.76 -0.82 7.68
N PHE A 110 -1.71 -1.31 6.44
CA PHE A 110 -0.97 -2.50 6.09
C PHE A 110 0.41 -2.09 5.59
N LEU A 111 1.46 -2.53 6.28
CA LEU A 111 2.82 -2.38 5.85
C LEU A 111 3.16 -3.51 4.88
N ILE A 112 3.42 -3.14 3.64
CA ILE A 112 3.73 -4.07 2.57
C ILE A 112 5.24 -4.07 2.34
N ILE A 113 5.90 -5.17 2.66
CA ILE A 113 7.34 -5.33 2.42
C ILE A 113 7.54 -5.98 1.06
N ASN A 114 7.97 -5.18 0.08
CA ASN A 114 8.22 -5.65 -1.27
C ASN A 114 9.68 -6.10 -1.44
N LYS A 115 9.91 -7.08 -2.29
CA LYS A 115 11.24 -7.62 -2.67
C LYS A 115 12.01 -8.34 -1.56
N LEU A 116 11.36 -8.73 -0.48
CA LEU A 116 12.01 -9.46 0.61
C LEU A 116 12.69 -10.75 0.12
N ASP A 117 12.08 -11.41 -0.85
CA ASP A 117 12.58 -12.64 -1.49
C ASP A 117 13.82 -12.46 -2.38
N VAL A 118 14.33 -11.25 -2.53
CA VAL A 118 15.59 -10.98 -3.21
C VAL A 118 16.78 -11.30 -2.30
N LYS A 119 16.67 -11.01 -1.00
CA LYS A 119 17.73 -11.25 -0.01
C LYS A 119 17.53 -12.54 0.76
N TRP A 120 16.27 -12.96 0.98
CA TRP A 120 15.90 -14.03 1.89
C TRP A 120 15.31 -15.21 1.14
N LYS A 121 15.62 -16.41 1.58
CA LYS A 121 14.91 -17.61 1.11
C LYS A 121 13.51 -17.62 1.69
N VAL A 122 12.56 -18.23 1.01
CA VAL A 122 11.14 -18.25 1.43
C VAL A 122 10.96 -18.77 2.86
N ASN A 123 11.74 -19.75 3.27
CA ASN A 123 11.70 -20.30 4.63
C ASN A 123 12.35 -19.42 5.72
N GLU A 124 13.00 -18.33 5.33
CA GLU A 124 13.64 -17.35 6.23
C GLU A 124 12.84 -16.05 6.33
N ILE A 125 11.83 -15.88 5.48
CA ILE A 125 11.06 -14.63 5.37
C ILE A 125 10.36 -14.28 6.68
N ASP A 126 9.81 -15.26 7.39
CA ASP A 126 9.11 -15.02 8.66
C ASP A 126 10.03 -14.40 9.72
N LEU A 127 11.31 -14.76 9.72
CA LEU A 127 12.31 -14.13 10.58
C LEU A 127 12.65 -12.73 10.09
N ALA A 128 12.77 -12.54 8.78
CA ALA A 128 13.12 -11.26 8.20
C ALA A 128 12.05 -10.19 8.40
N ILE A 129 10.76 -10.56 8.38
CA ILE A 129 9.68 -9.61 8.62
C ILE A 129 9.49 -9.27 10.11
N ALA A 130 10.05 -10.06 11.02
CA ALA A 130 9.90 -9.83 12.45
C ALA A 130 10.37 -8.42 12.87
N ASP A 131 11.44 -7.94 12.27
CA ASP A 131 11.98 -6.60 12.55
C ASP A 131 11.03 -5.46 12.14
N TYR A 132 10.13 -5.73 11.19
CA TYR A 132 9.15 -4.73 10.74
C TYR A 132 7.95 -4.59 11.66
N TYR A 133 7.68 -5.57 12.54
CA TYR A 133 6.60 -5.46 13.53
C TYR A 133 6.87 -4.35 14.56
N ASP A 134 8.13 -4.00 14.80
CA ASP A 134 8.52 -2.91 15.68
C ASP A 134 8.14 -1.52 15.14
N LEU A 135 7.77 -1.43 13.86
CA LEU A 135 7.28 -0.19 13.25
C LEU A 135 5.84 0.14 13.68
N TRP A 136 5.18 -0.82 14.32
CA TRP A 136 3.86 -0.70 14.90
C TRP A 136 2.80 -0.13 13.96
N VAL A 137 2.35 -0.98 13.07
CA VAL A 137 1.23 -0.78 12.14
C VAL A 137 0.24 -1.92 12.31
N GLY A 138 -0.96 -1.77 11.75
CA GLY A 138 -2.03 -2.76 11.92
C GLY A 138 -1.67 -4.15 11.39
N LYS A 139 -0.96 -4.23 10.28
CA LYS A 139 -0.55 -5.51 9.71
C LYS A 139 0.74 -5.38 8.89
N VAL A 140 1.56 -6.43 8.89
CA VAL A 140 2.77 -6.53 8.06
C VAL A 140 2.61 -7.70 7.10
N ILE A 141 2.74 -7.45 5.81
CA ILE A 141 2.60 -8.46 4.74
C ILE A 141 3.79 -8.34 3.80
N TRP A 142 4.49 -9.44 3.53
CA TRP A 142 5.52 -9.43 2.51
C TRP A 142 4.95 -9.80 1.14
N ILE A 143 5.50 -9.25 0.09
CA ILE A 143 5.17 -9.58 -1.29
C ILE A 143 6.40 -9.56 -2.19
N SER A 144 6.27 -10.14 -3.37
CA SER A 144 7.11 -9.84 -4.51
C SER A 144 6.21 -9.47 -5.70
N ALA A 145 6.02 -8.18 -5.89
CA ALA A 145 5.16 -7.68 -6.97
C ALA A 145 5.68 -8.12 -8.36
N LYS A 146 7.00 -8.09 -8.57
CA LYS A 146 7.63 -8.51 -9.82
C LYS A 146 7.45 -9.99 -10.11
N LYS A 147 7.61 -10.85 -9.09
CA LYS A 147 7.53 -12.32 -9.22
C LYS A 147 6.14 -12.88 -8.91
N GLU A 148 5.16 -12.02 -8.63
CA GLU A 148 3.78 -12.40 -8.28
C GLU A 148 3.69 -13.34 -7.06
N ARG A 149 4.56 -13.12 -6.05
CA ARG A 149 4.55 -13.94 -4.84
C ARG A 149 3.77 -13.28 -3.72
N ASN A 150 3.05 -14.11 -2.98
CA ASN A 150 2.28 -13.75 -1.79
C ASN A 150 1.18 -12.70 -2.00
N LEU A 151 0.75 -12.47 -3.24
CA LEU A 151 -0.34 -11.53 -3.54
C LEU A 151 -1.70 -12.04 -3.04
N ALA A 152 -1.89 -13.37 -2.94
CA ALA A 152 -3.11 -13.97 -2.43
C ALA A 152 -3.34 -13.61 -0.95
N GLU A 153 -2.28 -13.60 -0.13
CA GLU A 153 -2.39 -13.18 1.27
C GLU A 153 -2.83 -11.71 1.37
N LEU A 154 -2.24 -10.83 0.57
CA LEU A 154 -2.65 -9.43 0.53
C LEU A 154 -4.11 -9.28 0.08
N GLU A 155 -4.56 -10.06 -0.91
CA GLU A 155 -5.95 -10.08 -1.35
C GLU A 155 -6.89 -10.52 -0.21
N ASP A 156 -6.59 -11.61 0.47
CA ASP A 156 -7.40 -12.15 1.56
C ASP A 156 -7.53 -11.16 2.71
N GLU A 157 -6.45 -10.47 3.06
CA GLU A 157 -6.44 -9.45 4.10
C GLU A 157 -7.26 -8.21 3.69
N LEU A 158 -7.17 -7.77 2.44
CA LEU A 158 -7.99 -6.69 1.92
C LEU A 158 -9.48 -7.05 1.91
N ARG A 159 -9.82 -8.30 1.54
CA ARG A 159 -11.19 -8.81 1.58
C ARG A 159 -11.73 -8.88 3.01
N THR A 160 -10.91 -9.29 3.96
CA THR A 160 -11.27 -9.35 5.39
C THR A 160 -11.52 -7.95 5.93
N PHE A 161 -10.59 -7.03 5.70
CA PHE A 161 -10.75 -5.64 6.11
C PHE A 161 -12.00 -4.99 5.49
N TYR A 162 -12.26 -5.22 4.21
CA TYR A 162 -13.44 -4.69 3.54
C TYR A 162 -14.76 -5.18 4.17
N LYS A 163 -14.83 -6.47 4.55
CA LYS A 163 -16.02 -7.04 5.21
C LYS A 163 -16.25 -6.38 6.57
N GLU A 164 -15.20 -6.11 7.33
CA GLU A 164 -15.27 -5.46 8.63
C GLU A 164 -15.65 -3.98 8.52
N TRP A 165 -15.06 -3.29 7.56
CA TRP A 165 -15.32 -1.88 7.29
C TRP A 165 -16.80 -1.60 6.90
N ARG A 166 -17.47 -2.58 6.28
CA ARG A 166 -18.87 -2.47 5.87
C ARG A 166 -19.88 -2.68 6.99
N LYS A 167 -19.49 -3.20 8.14
CA LYS A 167 -20.36 -3.41 9.31
C LYS A 167 -20.63 -2.10 10.03
#